data_bc3534bd11796c6bc18722de6d2a57d8
#
_entry.id   bc3534bd11796c6bc18722de6d2a57d8
#
_cell.length_a   1.000
_cell.length_b   1.000
_cell.length_c   1.000
_cell.angle_alpha   90.00
_cell.angle_beta   90.00
_cell.angle_gamma   90.00
#
_symmetry.space_group_name_H-M   'P 1'
#
loop_
_entity.id
_entity.type
_entity.pdbx_description
1 polymer ?
#
loop_
_entity_poly.entity_id
_entity_poly.type
_entity_poly.pdbx_seq_one_letter_code
_entity_poly.pdbx_strand_id
1 'polypeptide(L)' 'MDEKDRRYKIMCSATTGWTIIDQHAHNLTKEECDKWIDNLLNAGANPNYFKIAAQNDPRYPHEV' A
#
# COMPACT_ATOMS: atom_id res chain seq x y z
N MET A 1 15.95 -9.22 -10.06
CA MET A 1 15.50 -9.50 -8.70
C MET A 1 14.28 -10.39 -8.76
N ASP A 2 14.24 -11.39 -7.93
CA ASP A 2 13.15 -12.35 -7.91
C ASP A 2 11.88 -11.69 -7.37
N GLU A 3 10.74 -12.06 -7.92
CA GLU A 3 9.46 -11.52 -7.50
C GLU A 3 9.19 -11.77 -6.01
N LYS A 4 9.70 -12.85 -5.47
CA LYS A 4 9.53 -13.19 -4.05
C LYS A 4 10.23 -12.19 -3.13
N ASP A 5 11.24 -11.51 -3.62
CA ASP A 5 11.99 -10.55 -2.82
C ASP A 5 11.41 -9.15 -2.85
N ARG A 6 10.40 -8.93 -3.69
CA ARG A 6 9.77 -7.62 -3.78
C ARG A 6 8.85 -7.39 -2.61
N ARG A 7 8.87 -6.17 -2.14
CA ARG A 7 7.95 -5.74 -1.08
C ARG A 7 7.18 -4.52 -1.54
N TYR A 8 6.04 -4.33 -0.93
CA TYR A 8 5.11 -3.29 -1.33
C TYR A 8 4.56 -2.57 -0.11
N LYS A 9 3.95 -1.45 -0.36
CA LYS A 9 3.24 -0.69 0.66
C LYS A 9 1.92 -0.23 0.07
N ILE A 10 0.95 0.02 0.93
CA ILE A 10 -0.36 0.48 0.49
C ILE A 10 -0.51 1.92 0.91
N MET A 11 -0.73 2.79 -0.08
CA MET A 11 -0.84 4.22 0.13
C MET A 11 -2.29 4.64 0.04
N CYS A 12 -2.66 5.67 0.77
CA CYS A 12 -3.99 6.25 0.66
C CYS A 12 -3.89 7.73 0.35
N SER A 13 -4.95 8.25 -0.26
CA SER A 13 -5.05 9.65 -0.59
C SER A 13 -5.38 10.46 0.66
N ALA A 14 -4.55 11.45 0.95
CA ALA A 14 -4.75 12.36 2.07
C ALA A 14 -4.72 13.80 1.55
N THR A 15 -5.10 14.75 2.40
CA THR A 15 -5.10 16.16 2.00
C THR A 15 -3.71 16.66 1.62
N THR A 16 -2.68 16.06 2.17
CA THR A 16 -1.30 16.42 1.89
C THR A 16 -0.67 15.58 0.77
N GLY A 17 -1.44 14.69 0.15
CA GLY A 17 -0.96 13.79 -0.89
C GLY A 17 -1.10 12.34 -0.50
N TRP A 18 -0.27 11.48 -1.09
CA TRP A 18 -0.31 10.06 -0.79
C TRP A 18 0.49 9.75 0.46
N THR A 19 -0.11 9.02 1.38
CA THR A 19 0.53 8.59 2.61
C THR A 19 0.24 7.12 2.85
N ILE A 20 1.01 6.48 3.73
CA ILE A 20 0.78 5.07 4.03
C ILE A 20 -0.55 4.91 4.77
N ILE A 21 -1.32 3.88 4.38
CA ILE A 21 -2.68 3.71 4.88
C ILE A 21 -2.70 3.22 6.34
N ASP A 22 -1.67 2.49 6.74
CA ASP A 22 -1.56 1.94 8.09
C ASP A 22 -0.09 1.66 8.38
N GLN A 23 0.31 1.81 9.63
CA GLN A 23 1.70 1.57 10.01
C GLN A 23 2.15 0.13 9.72
N HIS A 24 1.21 -0.78 9.57
CA HIS A 24 1.49 -2.18 9.25
C HIS A 24 1.37 -2.48 7.75
N ALA A 25 0.93 -1.53 6.96
CA ALA A 25 0.69 -1.73 5.53
C ALA A 25 1.93 -1.39 4.70
N HIS A 26 3.05 -1.94 5.11
CA HIS A 26 4.31 -1.76 4.39
C HIS A 26 5.14 -3.04 4.50
N ASN A 27 6.17 -3.11 3.66
CA ASN A 27 7.04 -4.30 3.59
C ASN A 27 6.23 -5.57 3.36
N LEU A 28 5.20 -5.46 2.53
CA LEU A 28 4.26 -6.55 2.28
C LEU A 28 4.64 -7.32 1.03
N THR A 29 4.37 -8.63 1.06
CA THR A 29 4.46 -9.42 -0.17
C THR A 29 3.24 -9.11 -1.03
N LYS A 30 3.28 -9.55 -2.30
CA LYS A 30 2.15 -9.35 -3.18
C LYS A 30 0.87 -10.01 -2.63
N GLU A 31 1.01 -11.20 -2.07
CA GLU A 31 -0.11 -11.90 -1.48
C GLU A 31 -0.72 -11.13 -0.32
N GLU A 32 0.13 -10.57 0.53
CA GLU A 32 -0.33 -9.75 1.64
C GLU A 32 -1.04 -8.50 1.15
N CYS A 33 -0.52 -7.88 0.09
CA CYS A 33 -1.19 -6.73 -0.52
C CYS A 33 -2.57 -7.10 -1.02
N ASP A 34 -2.71 -8.24 -1.67
CA ASP A 34 -4.00 -8.70 -2.17
C ASP A 34 -5.00 -8.86 -1.02
N LYS A 35 -4.55 -9.39 0.11
CA LYS A 35 -5.40 -9.53 1.28
C LYS A 35 -5.81 -8.18 1.85
N TRP A 36 -4.89 -7.24 1.90
CA TRP A 36 -5.18 -5.88 2.34
C TRP A 36 -6.25 -5.23 1.48
N ILE A 37 -6.06 -5.31 0.15
CA ILE A 37 -7.00 -4.72 -0.79
C ILE A 37 -8.38 -5.36 -0.64
N ASP A 38 -8.42 -6.69 -0.52
CA ASP A 38 -9.67 -7.40 -0.36
C ASP A 38 -10.41 -6.95 0.90
N ASN A 39 -9.69 -6.81 2.01
CA ASN A 39 -10.28 -6.33 3.26
C ASN A 39 -10.79 -4.90 3.14
N LEU A 40 -10.04 -4.04 2.45
CA LEU A 40 -10.45 -2.65 2.26
C LEU A 40 -11.72 -2.57 1.43
N LEU A 41 -11.80 -3.35 0.36
CA LEU A 41 -12.98 -3.36 -0.49
C LEU A 41 -14.20 -3.91 0.27
N ASN A 42 -13.99 -4.94 1.07
CA ASN A 42 -15.08 -5.51 1.88
C ASN A 42 -15.56 -4.54 2.94
N ALA A 43 -14.69 -3.65 3.39
CA ALA A 43 -15.05 -2.62 4.38
C ALA A 43 -15.71 -1.40 3.71
N GLY A 44 -15.86 -1.41 2.39
CA GLY A 44 -16.49 -0.32 1.67
C GLY A 44 -15.56 0.80 1.25
N ALA A 45 -14.24 0.58 1.30
CA ALA A 45 -13.28 1.59 0.89
C ALA A 45 -13.34 1.80 -0.62
N ASN A 46 -13.19 3.05 -1.04
CA ASN A 46 -13.20 3.40 -2.45
C ASN A 46 -11.81 3.11 -3.05
N PRO A 47 -11.72 2.25 -4.09
CA PRO A 47 -10.44 1.88 -4.67
C PRO A 47 -9.67 3.06 -5.29
N ASN A 48 -10.33 4.18 -5.52
CA ASN A 48 -9.67 5.38 -6.03
C ASN A 48 -8.86 6.10 -4.97
N TYR A 49 -9.05 5.77 -3.70
CA TYR A 49 -8.39 6.45 -2.59
C TYR A 49 -7.20 5.69 -2.01
N PHE A 50 -6.89 4.53 -2.56
CA PHE A 50 -5.69 3.80 -2.15
C PHE A 50 -5.04 3.12 -3.34
N LYS A 51 -3.78 2.76 -3.18
CA LYS A 51 -3.05 2.06 -4.22
C LYS A 51 -1.84 1.35 -3.63
N ILE A 52 -1.31 0.41 -4.39
CA ILE A 52 -0.11 -0.33 -4.04
C ILE A 52 1.08 0.34 -4.71
N ALA A 53 2.14 0.56 -3.93
CA ALA A 53 3.39 1.10 -4.45
C ALA A 53 4.54 0.21 -4.00
N ALA A 54 5.65 0.26 -4.73
CA ALA A 54 6.85 -0.44 -4.33
C ALA A 54 7.36 0.14 -3.01
N GLN A 55 7.87 -0.73 -2.14
CA GLN A 55 8.32 -0.29 -0.81
C GLN A 55 9.35 0.84 -0.90
N ASN A 56 10.20 0.80 -1.89
CA ASN A 56 11.27 1.77 -2.06
C ASN A 56 10.97 2.83 -3.14
N ASP A 57 9.71 2.97 -3.53
CA ASP A 57 9.34 3.94 -4.56
C ASP A 57 9.55 5.37 -4.01
N PRO A 58 10.44 6.15 -4.61
CA PRO A 58 10.73 7.50 -4.12
C PRO A 58 9.57 8.49 -4.27
N ARG A 59 8.62 8.17 -5.16
CA ARG A 59 7.44 9.01 -5.36
C ARG A 59 6.47 8.93 -4.19
N TYR A 60 6.59 7.88 -3.38
CA TYR A 60 5.71 7.64 -2.25
C TYR A 60 6.56 7.32 -1.04
N PRO A 61 7.21 8.32 -0.45
CA PRO A 61 8.07 8.07 0.70
C PRO A 61 7.28 7.51 1.87
N HIS A 62 7.89 6.55 2.54
CA HIS A 62 7.29 5.95 3.72
C HIS A 62 7.60 6.84 4.92
N GLU A 63 6.71 7.76 5.20
CA GLU A 63 6.83 8.64 6.35
C GLU A 63 5.84 8.21 7.43
N VAL A 64 6.36 8.16 8.60
CA VAL A 64 5.57 7.74 9.76
C VAL A 64 5.23 8.95 10.60
#